data_f10e3a4ceef4d53d633adb6dee33e79f
#
_entry.id   f10e3a4ceef4d53d633adb6dee33e79f
#
_cell.length_a   1.000
_cell.length_b   1.000
_cell.length_c   1.000
_cell.angle_alpha   90.00
_cell.angle_beta   90.00
_cell.angle_gamma   90.00
#
_symmetry.space_group_name_H-M   'P 1'
#
loop_
_entity.id
_entity.type
_entity.pdbx_description
1 polymer ?
#
loop_
_entity_poly.entity_id
_entity_poly.type
_entity_poly.pdbx_seq_one_letter_code
_entity_poly.pdbx_strand_id
1 'polypeptide(L)'
;FHASPRSPSQVYLHFLLYYPDICKYFGKIGKFRVCTPPKWNIVLHCSLFRNIMLMGIKITDIHFKDIRFPTSSQLDGSDAMNPDPDYSAAYVILETNHPAGLEGHGLTFTIGRGNEVVVRALEAMSHLVLGLDMEELAGDMAGFWRRLTSDSQLRWLGPEKGVIHLATAAIVNAVWDLYAKIEGKPLWSLLADMSPEELVACVDFTYITDAITPKEALEILKHQEAGKAERRAHLLENGYPAYTTSAGWLGYSDEKIRRLSREALAEGFTHLKMKVGANLEDDIRRAGILREEIGPKHKLMMDANQKWDVPEAIRWMKALAPFDPHWIEEPTSPDDILGHRTIREALAPIGVATGEHCHNRVMFKQLLQAGAIDYCQIDSCRLGGVNENLAVLLMAAKFGVPVCPHAGGVGLCEYVQHLSMIDYISISGSLHNRVIEYVDHLHEHFLEPVEIRNGCYMPPEAPGYSITMRPESLGDYAYPEGRIWQEMEDNRQVGAGLSNKDGRV
;
A
#
# COMPACT_ATOMS: atom_id res chain seq x y z
N PHE A 1 -26.69 -25.09 -9.32
CA PHE A 1 -27.17 -24.51 -10.59
C PHE A 1 -25.99 -23.91 -11.29
N HIS A 2 -25.48 -24.56 -12.34
CA HIS A 2 -24.43 -24.07 -13.21
C HIS A 2 -24.99 -22.96 -14.10
N ALA A 3 -24.53 -21.73 -13.92
CA ALA A 3 -24.77 -20.66 -14.88
C ALA A 3 -23.69 -20.76 -15.98
N SER A 4 -24.10 -21.01 -17.22
CA SER A 4 -23.24 -20.98 -18.40
C SER A 4 -22.78 -19.49 -18.66
N PRO A 5 -21.59 -19.26 -19.21
CA PRO A 5 -21.14 -17.92 -19.53
C PRO A 5 -22.04 -17.27 -20.59
N ARG A 6 -22.54 -16.08 -20.33
CA ARG A 6 -23.37 -15.30 -21.28
C ARG A 6 -22.53 -14.93 -22.51
N SER A 7 -23.15 -15.04 -23.70
CA SER A 7 -22.47 -14.65 -24.93
C SER A 7 -22.22 -13.14 -24.99
N PRO A 8 -21.19 -12.66 -25.70
CA PRO A 8 -20.89 -11.22 -25.83
C PRO A 8 -22.07 -10.38 -26.29
N SER A 9 -22.97 -10.92 -27.08
CA SER A 9 -24.21 -10.25 -27.54
C SER A 9 -25.24 -10.02 -26.43
N GLN A 10 -25.28 -10.87 -25.40
CA GLN A 10 -26.19 -10.71 -24.25
C GLN A 10 -25.69 -9.64 -23.28
N VAL A 11 -24.39 -9.47 -23.15
CA VAL A 11 -23.78 -8.37 -22.36
C VAL A 11 -24.08 -7.04 -23.04
N TYR A 12 -23.98 -6.97 -24.36
CA TYR A 12 -24.27 -5.76 -25.16
C TYR A 12 -25.73 -5.30 -25.04
N LEU A 13 -26.68 -6.24 -25.04
CA LEU A 13 -28.11 -5.91 -24.93
C LEU A 13 -28.48 -5.43 -23.50
N HIS A 14 -27.80 -5.96 -22.49
CA HIS A 14 -28.01 -5.57 -21.08
C HIS A 14 -27.50 -4.13 -20.84
N PHE A 15 -26.35 -3.78 -21.45
CA PHE A 15 -25.73 -2.47 -21.35
C PHE A 15 -26.60 -1.35 -21.98
N LEU A 16 -27.19 -1.60 -23.15
CA LEU A 16 -28.05 -0.65 -23.84
C LEU A 16 -29.37 -0.33 -23.10
N LEU A 17 -29.82 -1.23 -22.24
CA LEU A 17 -31.04 -1.04 -21.42
C LEU A 17 -30.83 -0.13 -20.20
N TYR A 18 -29.60 -0.01 -19.71
CA TYR A 18 -29.27 0.80 -18.52
C TYR A 18 -28.76 2.22 -18.83
N TYR A 19 -28.37 2.51 -20.06
CA TYR A 19 -27.83 3.83 -20.45
C TYR A 19 -28.48 4.38 -21.71
N PRO A 20 -29.72 4.90 -21.64
CA PRO A 20 -30.48 5.39 -22.80
C PRO A 20 -29.84 6.59 -23.50
N ASP A 21 -28.98 7.37 -22.84
CA ASP A 21 -28.34 8.53 -23.44
C ASP A 21 -27.14 8.17 -24.35
N ILE A 22 -26.55 7.01 -24.18
CA ILE A 22 -25.52 6.46 -25.07
C ILE A 22 -26.13 6.21 -26.47
N CYS A 23 -27.39 5.79 -26.55
CA CYS A 23 -28.08 5.60 -27.82
C CYS A 23 -28.25 6.90 -28.61
N LYS A 24 -28.38 8.06 -27.94
CA LYS A 24 -28.50 9.40 -28.61
C LYS A 24 -27.16 9.82 -29.23
N TYR A 25 -26.04 9.44 -28.61
CA TYR A 25 -24.71 9.76 -29.12
C TYR A 25 -24.36 8.95 -30.36
N PHE A 26 -24.67 7.65 -30.38
CA PHE A 26 -24.46 6.79 -31.56
C PHE A 26 -25.39 7.11 -32.73
N GLY A 27 -26.56 7.69 -32.48
CA GLY A 27 -27.47 8.16 -33.53
C GLY A 27 -26.93 9.34 -34.36
N LYS A 28 -25.91 10.05 -33.85
CA LYS A 28 -25.25 11.18 -34.58
C LYS A 28 -24.05 10.76 -35.43
N ILE A 29 -23.52 9.55 -35.25
CA ILE A 29 -22.27 9.08 -35.91
C ILE A 29 -22.54 8.11 -37.07
N GLY A 30 -23.72 8.13 -37.69
CA GLY A 30 -24.01 7.48 -38.97
C GLY A 30 -23.69 5.99 -39.10
N LYS A 31 -24.74 5.21 -39.40
CA LYS A 31 -24.81 3.82 -39.90
C LYS A 31 -23.59 2.89 -39.63
N PHE A 32 -23.61 2.15 -38.51
CA PHE A 32 -22.72 1.02 -38.30
C PHE A 32 -23.21 -0.23 -39.03
N ARG A 33 -22.42 -0.76 -39.97
CA ARG A 33 -22.52 -2.15 -40.44
C ARG A 33 -21.75 -3.04 -39.45
N VAL A 34 -22.41 -4.06 -38.93
CA VAL A 34 -21.78 -5.12 -38.14
C VAL A 34 -20.87 -5.93 -39.07
N CYS A 35 -19.58 -5.59 -39.08
CA CYS A 35 -18.54 -6.45 -39.64
C CYS A 35 -17.77 -7.04 -38.50
N THR A 36 -17.48 -8.35 -38.52
CA THR A 36 -16.58 -9.02 -37.59
C THR A 36 -15.20 -8.37 -37.67
N PRO A 37 -14.65 -7.81 -36.57
CA PRO A 37 -13.41 -7.04 -36.61
C PRO A 37 -12.16 -7.94 -36.67
N PRO A 38 -11.14 -7.56 -37.44
CA PRO A 38 -9.83 -8.13 -37.30
C PRO A 38 -9.20 -7.69 -35.95
N LYS A 39 -8.29 -8.49 -35.40
CA LYS A 39 -7.68 -8.37 -34.05
C LYS A 39 -7.09 -6.99 -33.68
N TRP A 40 -6.94 -6.07 -34.59
CA TRP A 40 -6.39 -4.72 -34.40
C TRP A 40 -7.37 -3.71 -33.78
N ASN A 41 -8.67 -3.99 -33.78
CA ASN A 41 -9.69 -3.04 -33.29
C ASN A 41 -10.04 -3.19 -31.79
N ILE A 42 -9.51 -4.20 -31.08
CA ILE A 42 -9.89 -4.44 -29.69
C ILE A 42 -9.27 -3.41 -28.76
N VAL A 43 -8.01 -3.00 -28.99
CA VAL A 43 -7.30 -2.02 -28.14
C VAL A 43 -7.91 -0.63 -28.29
N LEU A 44 -8.24 -0.20 -29.52
CA LEU A 44 -8.92 1.08 -29.77
C LEU A 44 -10.35 1.14 -29.20
N HIS A 45 -11.02 -0.02 -29.08
CA HIS A 45 -12.34 -0.09 -28.46
C HIS A 45 -12.28 0.03 -26.93
N CYS A 46 -11.25 -0.54 -26.27
CA CYS A 46 -11.12 -0.47 -24.82
C CYS A 46 -10.85 0.95 -24.32
N SER A 47 -9.98 1.71 -24.96
CA SER A 47 -9.70 3.11 -24.57
C SER A 47 -10.89 4.03 -24.83
N LEU A 48 -11.61 3.85 -25.94
CA LEU A 48 -12.81 4.64 -26.25
C LEU A 48 -13.97 4.35 -25.27
N PHE A 49 -14.15 3.09 -24.86
CA PHE A 49 -15.14 2.72 -23.84
C PHE A 49 -14.78 3.30 -22.48
N ARG A 50 -13.51 3.25 -22.10
CA ARG A 50 -13.00 3.82 -20.85
C ARG A 50 -13.32 5.33 -20.76
N ASN A 51 -13.02 6.10 -21.79
CA ASN A 51 -13.33 7.52 -21.81
C ASN A 51 -14.84 7.81 -21.71
N ILE A 52 -15.69 6.96 -22.30
CA ILE A 52 -17.16 7.13 -22.20
C ILE A 52 -17.66 6.92 -20.77
N MET A 53 -17.10 5.98 -20.02
CA MET A 53 -17.49 5.70 -18.63
C MET A 53 -17.13 6.84 -17.66
N LEU A 54 -16.07 7.59 -17.95
CA LEU A 54 -15.57 8.70 -17.13
C LEU A 54 -16.22 10.05 -17.50
N MET A 55 -16.87 10.16 -18.68
CA MET A 55 -17.38 11.44 -19.22
C MET A 55 -18.35 12.14 -18.26
N GLY A 56 -18.00 13.38 -17.90
CA GLY A 56 -18.84 14.27 -17.10
C GLY A 56 -18.95 13.92 -15.63
N ILE A 57 -18.16 12.94 -15.17
CA ILE A 57 -18.06 12.62 -13.74
C ILE A 57 -17.07 13.59 -13.11
N LYS A 58 -17.54 14.35 -12.11
CA LYS A 58 -16.73 15.36 -11.40
C LYS A 58 -16.72 15.08 -9.92
N ILE A 59 -15.59 15.39 -9.29
CA ILE A 59 -15.48 15.41 -7.83
C ILE A 59 -16.25 16.65 -7.34
N THR A 60 -17.33 16.42 -6.58
CA THR A 60 -18.26 17.48 -6.15
C THR A 60 -18.05 17.91 -4.72
N ASP A 61 -17.55 17.02 -3.86
CA ASP A 61 -17.22 17.32 -2.47
C ASP A 61 -16.08 16.43 -1.98
N ILE A 62 -15.44 16.83 -0.86
CA ILE A 62 -14.33 16.10 -0.24
C ILE A 62 -14.51 16.14 1.28
N HIS A 63 -14.50 14.97 1.91
CA HIS A 63 -14.56 14.82 3.35
C HIS A 63 -13.26 14.24 3.89
N PHE A 64 -12.87 14.73 5.07
CA PHE A 64 -11.66 14.27 5.77
C PHE A 64 -12.03 13.79 7.17
N LYS A 65 -11.41 12.70 7.61
CA LYS A 65 -11.65 12.13 8.93
C LYS A 65 -10.33 11.75 9.59
N ASP A 66 -10.24 12.04 10.89
CA ASP A 66 -9.19 11.54 11.78
C ASP A 66 -9.69 10.23 12.40
N ILE A 67 -9.21 9.10 11.91
CA ILE A 67 -9.62 7.77 12.40
C ILE A 67 -8.45 7.16 13.17
N ARG A 68 -8.68 6.75 14.42
CA ARG A 68 -7.63 6.16 15.27
C ARG A 68 -8.13 4.91 15.98
N PHE A 69 -7.28 3.90 16.02
CA PHE A 69 -7.52 2.62 16.66
C PHE A 69 -6.59 2.50 17.88
N PRO A 70 -7.09 2.18 19.10
CA PRO A 70 -6.27 2.15 20.32
C PRO A 70 -5.42 0.87 20.42
N THR A 71 -4.56 0.61 19.42
CA THR A 71 -3.72 -0.59 19.33
C THR A 71 -2.65 -0.66 20.41
N SER A 72 -2.24 0.48 20.96
CA SER A 72 -1.33 0.56 22.10
C SER A 72 -1.82 -0.23 23.33
N SER A 73 -3.12 -0.41 23.51
CA SER A 73 -3.72 -1.13 24.64
C SER A 73 -3.35 -2.62 24.66
N GLN A 74 -2.97 -3.22 23.52
CA GLN A 74 -2.60 -4.63 23.36
C GLN A 74 -1.12 -4.82 22.96
N LEU A 75 -0.37 -3.72 22.86
CA LEU A 75 1.03 -3.66 22.37
C LEU A 75 1.18 -4.10 20.91
N ASP A 76 0.08 -4.16 20.15
CA ASP A 76 0.13 -4.49 18.73
C ASP A 76 0.77 -3.32 17.98
N GLY A 77 1.78 -3.63 17.15
CA GLY A 77 2.59 -2.63 16.46
C GLY A 77 3.75 -2.06 17.28
N SER A 78 3.97 -2.48 18.54
CA SER A 78 5.08 -1.99 19.37
C SER A 78 6.45 -2.39 18.83
N ASP A 79 7.33 -1.39 18.72
CA ASP A 79 8.71 -1.54 18.29
C ASP A 79 9.69 -0.74 19.18
N ALA A 80 10.98 -0.73 18.84
CA ALA A 80 12.02 -0.10 19.66
C ALA A 80 12.00 1.44 19.62
N MET A 81 11.34 2.04 18.63
CA MET A 81 11.17 3.50 18.47
C MET A 81 9.76 3.95 18.86
N ASN A 82 8.75 3.11 18.64
CA ASN A 82 7.35 3.40 18.83
C ASN A 82 6.73 2.38 19.81
N PRO A 83 6.85 2.60 21.14
CA PRO A 83 6.41 1.62 22.13
C PRO A 83 4.89 1.61 22.36
N ASP A 84 4.18 2.65 21.93
CA ASP A 84 2.76 2.88 22.23
C ASP A 84 1.98 3.42 20.99
N PRO A 85 2.04 2.75 19.83
CA PRO A 85 1.35 3.23 18.63
C PRO A 85 -0.15 3.04 18.73
N ASP A 86 -0.92 4.06 18.34
CA ASP A 86 -2.34 3.96 18.04
C ASP A 86 -2.50 4.05 16.51
N TYR A 87 -2.66 2.92 15.83
CA TYR A 87 -2.74 2.89 14.38
C TYR A 87 -3.87 3.76 13.88
N SER A 88 -3.56 4.67 12.95
CA SER A 88 -4.45 5.76 12.57
C SER A 88 -4.45 5.98 11.08
N ALA A 89 -5.55 6.53 10.58
CA ALA A 89 -5.72 6.92 9.19
C ALA A 89 -6.20 8.37 9.10
N ALA A 90 -5.44 9.21 8.39
CA ALA A 90 -5.98 10.44 7.85
C ALA A 90 -6.76 10.06 6.58
N TYR A 91 -8.08 9.99 6.70
CA TYR A 91 -8.97 9.36 5.73
C TYR A 91 -9.66 10.39 4.84
N VAL A 92 -9.75 10.09 3.53
CA VAL A 92 -10.36 10.96 2.50
C VAL A 92 -11.52 10.23 1.85
N ILE A 93 -12.63 10.96 1.66
CA ILE A 93 -13.77 10.53 0.83
C ILE A 93 -14.00 11.59 -0.24
N LEU A 94 -13.96 11.18 -1.50
CA LEU A 94 -14.28 12.00 -2.67
C LEU A 94 -15.69 11.68 -3.12
N GLU A 95 -16.61 12.64 -3.00
CA GLU A 95 -17.96 12.52 -3.57
C GLU A 95 -17.98 12.94 -5.04
N THR A 96 -18.90 12.35 -5.80
CA THR A 96 -19.04 12.66 -7.21
C THR A 96 -20.50 12.93 -7.62
N ASN A 97 -20.68 13.53 -8.80
CA ASN A 97 -21.99 13.63 -9.44
C ASN A 97 -22.41 12.34 -10.17
N HIS A 98 -21.72 11.21 -9.95
CA HIS A 98 -22.09 9.95 -10.59
C HIS A 98 -23.47 9.48 -10.11
N PRO A 99 -24.42 9.09 -11.04
CA PRO A 99 -25.80 8.77 -10.67
C PRO A 99 -25.96 7.63 -9.65
N ALA A 100 -24.98 6.74 -9.54
CA ALA A 100 -24.96 5.66 -8.56
C ALA A 100 -24.33 6.08 -7.22
N GLY A 101 -23.97 7.35 -7.02
CA GLY A 101 -23.32 7.83 -5.81
C GLY A 101 -21.94 7.19 -5.58
N LEU A 102 -21.15 7.00 -6.64
CA LEU A 102 -19.80 6.45 -6.50
C LEU A 102 -18.90 7.43 -5.76
N GLU A 103 -18.18 6.92 -4.79
CA GLU A 103 -17.23 7.64 -3.95
C GLU A 103 -15.83 7.04 -4.09
N GLY A 104 -14.81 7.90 -4.06
CA GLY A 104 -13.41 7.50 -3.97
C GLY A 104 -12.93 7.56 -2.52
N HIS A 105 -12.30 6.51 -2.04
CA HIS A 105 -11.77 6.42 -0.69
C HIS A 105 -10.26 6.33 -0.71
N GLY A 106 -9.61 7.05 0.23
CA GLY A 106 -8.16 6.99 0.38
C GLY A 106 -7.74 7.30 1.81
N LEU A 107 -6.57 6.86 2.17
CA LEU A 107 -5.98 7.19 3.47
C LEU A 107 -4.46 7.33 3.37
N THR A 108 -3.89 7.95 4.38
CA THR A 108 -2.50 7.76 4.75
C THR A 108 -2.40 7.28 6.19
N PHE A 109 -1.47 6.37 6.41
CA PHE A 109 -1.24 5.74 7.71
C PHE A 109 -0.39 6.64 8.62
N THR A 110 -0.78 6.72 9.89
CA THR A 110 -0.02 7.28 10.99
C THR A 110 -0.18 6.42 12.24
N ILE A 111 0.50 6.77 13.33
CA ILE A 111 0.49 5.98 14.57
C ILE A 111 -0.06 6.74 15.78
N GLY A 112 -1.00 7.64 15.57
CA GLY A 112 -1.72 8.36 16.62
C GLY A 112 -1.50 9.87 16.57
N ARG A 113 -0.78 10.41 17.54
CA ARG A 113 -0.49 11.86 17.63
C ARG A 113 0.13 12.39 16.34
N GLY A 114 -0.42 13.47 15.81
CA GLY A 114 -0.01 14.07 14.53
C GLY A 114 -0.93 13.68 13.36
N ASN A 115 -1.85 12.73 13.52
CA ASN A 115 -2.83 12.42 12.48
C ASN A 115 -3.68 13.65 12.13
N GLU A 116 -4.07 14.44 13.15
CA GLU A 116 -4.75 15.74 12.99
C GLU A 116 -3.97 16.74 12.13
N VAL A 117 -2.64 16.69 12.14
CA VAL A 117 -1.80 17.57 11.30
C VAL A 117 -1.90 17.15 9.83
N VAL A 118 -1.96 15.84 9.56
CA VAL A 118 -2.16 15.34 8.20
C VAL A 118 -3.56 15.69 7.69
N VAL A 119 -4.59 15.58 8.53
CA VAL A 119 -5.97 15.99 8.18
C VAL A 119 -6.01 17.47 7.81
N ARG A 120 -5.32 18.34 8.54
CA ARG A 120 -5.22 19.78 8.19
C ARG A 120 -4.46 20.01 6.87
N ALA A 121 -3.45 19.20 6.56
CA ALA A 121 -2.79 19.26 5.26
C ALA A 121 -3.72 18.84 4.11
N LEU A 122 -4.54 17.80 4.31
CA LEU A 122 -5.58 17.39 3.36
C LEU A 122 -6.58 18.53 3.07
N GLU A 123 -7.07 19.17 4.12
CA GLU A 123 -7.97 20.33 3.98
C GLU A 123 -7.33 21.46 3.16
N ALA A 124 -6.04 21.76 3.43
CA ALA A 124 -5.29 22.78 2.71
C ALA A 124 -5.12 22.45 1.20
N MET A 125 -5.13 21.16 0.84
CA MET A 125 -4.98 20.69 -0.54
C MET A 125 -6.32 20.56 -1.29
N SER A 126 -7.46 20.62 -0.62
CA SER A 126 -8.80 20.34 -1.20
C SER A 126 -9.10 21.14 -2.48
N HIS A 127 -8.67 22.40 -2.54
CA HIS A 127 -8.85 23.28 -3.70
C HIS A 127 -8.12 22.82 -4.97
N LEU A 128 -7.14 21.92 -4.84
CA LEU A 128 -6.41 21.33 -5.98
C LEU A 128 -7.19 20.18 -6.63
N VAL A 129 -8.24 19.68 -5.97
CA VAL A 129 -8.96 18.45 -6.34
C VAL A 129 -10.43 18.71 -6.62
N LEU A 130 -11.08 19.59 -5.86
CA LEU A 130 -12.50 19.89 -5.97
C LEU A 130 -12.85 20.42 -7.39
N GLY A 131 -13.89 19.84 -7.99
CA GLY A 131 -14.39 20.21 -9.31
C GLY A 131 -13.65 19.59 -10.49
N LEU A 132 -12.61 18.78 -10.26
CA LEU A 132 -11.90 18.09 -11.34
C LEU A 132 -12.78 17.03 -12.02
N ASP A 133 -12.58 16.89 -13.32
CA ASP A 133 -13.26 15.89 -14.15
C ASP A 133 -12.45 14.59 -14.18
N MET A 134 -13.14 13.45 -13.99
CA MET A 134 -12.48 12.14 -13.94
C MET A 134 -11.89 11.71 -15.29
N GLU A 135 -12.46 12.15 -16.41
CA GLU A 135 -11.88 11.90 -17.75
C GLU A 135 -10.55 12.63 -17.92
N GLU A 136 -10.46 13.89 -17.45
CA GLU A 136 -9.22 14.67 -17.48
C GLU A 136 -8.16 14.05 -16.55
N LEU A 137 -8.56 13.63 -15.34
CA LEU A 137 -7.67 12.99 -14.38
C LEU A 137 -7.10 11.68 -14.91
N ALA A 138 -7.95 10.78 -15.40
CA ALA A 138 -7.52 9.49 -15.95
C ALA A 138 -6.67 9.65 -17.22
N GLY A 139 -6.88 10.74 -17.97
CA GLY A 139 -6.11 11.09 -19.18
C GLY A 139 -4.69 11.59 -18.88
N ASP A 140 -4.44 12.16 -17.70
CA ASP A 140 -3.11 12.67 -17.28
C ASP A 140 -2.89 12.50 -15.77
N MET A 141 -2.78 11.25 -15.33
CA MET A 141 -2.53 10.92 -13.91
C MET A 141 -1.19 11.48 -13.41
N ALA A 142 -0.15 11.51 -14.25
CA ALA A 142 1.13 12.13 -13.88
C ALA A 142 0.98 13.66 -13.73
N GLY A 143 0.20 14.32 -14.58
CA GLY A 143 -0.12 15.75 -14.46
C GLY A 143 -0.92 16.05 -13.21
N PHE A 144 -1.88 15.21 -12.85
CA PHE A 144 -2.60 15.33 -11.59
C PHE A 144 -1.65 15.20 -10.39
N TRP A 145 -0.78 14.20 -10.37
CA TRP A 145 0.22 14.03 -9.32
C TRP A 145 1.14 15.27 -9.20
N ARG A 146 1.63 15.79 -10.33
CA ARG A 146 2.44 17.02 -10.36
C ARG A 146 1.66 18.23 -9.83
N ARG A 147 0.39 18.36 -10.13
CA ARG A 147 -0.46 19.44 -9.62
C ARG A 147 -0.47 19.46 -8.08
N LEU A 148 -0.57 18.30 -7.44
CA LEU A 148 -0.54 18.20 -5.98
C LEU A 148 0.85 18.50 -5.39
N THR A 149 1.91 18.04 -6.03
CA THR A 149 3.28 18.14 -5.52
C THR A 149 4.01 19.43 -5.90
N SER A 150 3.48 20.21 -6.85
CA SER A 150 4.12 21.43 -7.37
C SER A 150 3.43 22.73 -6.95
N ASP A 151 2.41 22.69 -6.10
CA ASP A 151 1.82 23.92 -5.57
C ASP A 151 2.90 24.80 -4.95
N SER A 152 2.97 26.07 -5.40
CA SER A 152 4.10 26.97 -5.13
C SER A 152 4.27 27.34 -3.67
N GLN A 153 3.21 27.24 -2.85
CA GLN A 153 3.22 27.55 -1.43
C GLN A 153 3.31 26.29 -0.58
N LEU A 154 2.48 25.25 -0.87
CA LEU A 154 2.47 24.02 -0.10
C LEU A 154 3.79 23.25 -0.17
N ARG A 155 4.47 23.27 -1.34
CA ARG A 155 5.75 22.56 -1.46
C ARG A 155 6.89 23.20 -0.61
N TRP A 156 6.71 24.40 -0.07
CA TRP A 156 7.65 24.94 0.91
C TRP A 156 7.60 24.21 2.26
N LEU A 157 6.45 23.61 2.59
CA LEU A 157 6.27 22.80 3.79
C LEU A 157 6.99 21.43 3.68
N GLY A 158 7.30 21.02 2.50
CA GLY A 158 8.04 19.79 2.22
C GLY A 158 7.91 19.41 0.75
N PRO A 159 8.96 19.63 -0.09
CA PRO A 159 8.93 19.24 -1.48
C PRO A 159 8.99 17.70 -1.56
N GLU A 160 7.84 17.08 -1.84
CA GLU A 160 7.68 15.63 -1.99
C GLU A 160 8.17 14.85 -0.75
N LYS A 161 7.86 15.33 0.46
CA LYS A 161 8.20 14.67 1.73
C LYS A 161 7.38 15.19 2.90
N GLY A 162 7.40 14.42 4.01
CA GLY A 162 6.74 14.77 5.27
C GLY A 162 5.23 14.79 5.16
N VAL A 163 4.60 15.55 6.05
CA VAL A 163 3.14 15.58 6.21
C VAL A 163 2.41 15.93 4.91
N ILE A 164 2.93 16.89 4.14
CA ILE A 164 2.29 17.29 2.89
C ILE A 164 2.30 16.17 1.84
N HIS A 165 3.31 15.32 1.87
CA HIS A 165 3.42 14.18 0.94
C HIS A 165 2.55 13.00 1.37
N LEU A 166 2.39 12.77 2.67
CA LEU A 166 1.40 11.84 3.21
C LEU A 166 -0.03 12.24 2.80
N ALA A 167 -0.37 13.53 2.91
CA ALA A 167 -1.65 14.06 2.44
C ALA A 167 -1.83 13.88 0.91
N THR A 168 -0.77 14.12 0.13
CA THR A 168 -0.77 13.84 -1.33
C THR A 168 -1.13 12.39 -1.62
N ALA A 169 -0.52 11.44 -0.91
CA ALA A 169 -0.78 10.02 -1.09
C ALA A 169 -2.24 9.64 -0.85
N ALA A 170 -2.84 10.12 0.24
CA ALA A 170 -4.24 9.85 0.55
C ALA A 170 -5.18 10.33 -0.57
N ILE A 171 -4.95 11.54 -1.09
CA ILE A 171 -5.74 12.10 -2.20
C ILE A 171 -5.53 11.31 -3.50
N VAL A 172 -4.27 11.03 -3.86
CA VAL A 172 -3.94 10.27 -5.08
C VAL A 172 -4.56 8.89 -5.03
N ASN A 173 -4.47 8.21 -3.89
CA ASN A 173 -5.05 6.88 -3.70
C ASN A 173 -6.58 6.91 -3.77
N ALA A 174 -7.25 7.96 -3.24
CA ALA A 174 -8.69 8.13 -3.37
C ALA A 174 -9.14 8.32 -4.82
N VAL A 175 -8.37 9.04 -5.63
CA VAL A 175 -8.65 9.20 -7.07
C VAL A 175 -8.48 7.88 -7.81
N TRP A 176 -7.45 7.07 -7.49
CA TRP A 176 -7.27 5.76 -8.08
C TRP A 176 -8.35 4.76 -7.67
N ASP A 177 -8.80 4.80 -6.40
CA ASP A 177 -9.94 4.01 -5.93
C ASP A 177 -11.21 4.34 -6.71
N LEU A 178 -11.51 5.63 -6.85
CA LEU A 178 -12.64 6.12 -7.63
C LEU A 178 -12.55 5.68 -9.10
N TYR A 179 -11.39 5.83 -9.73
CA TYR A 179 -11.16 5.43 -11.11
C TYR A 179 -11.42 3.92 -11.29
N ALA A 180 -10.89 3.10 -10.40
CA ALA A 180 -11.07 1.66 -10.42
C ALA A 180 -12.56 1.26 -10.23
N LYS A 181 -13.29 1.96 -9.34
CA LYS A 181 -14.73 1.76 -9.14
C LYS A 181 -15.55 2.13 -10.37
N ILE A 182 -15.25 3.24 -11.03
CA ILE A 182 -15.93 3.65 -12.29
C ILE A 182 -15.70 2.60 -13.39
N GLU A 183 -14.49 2.06 -13.49
CA GLU A 183 -14.14 0.99 -14.45
C GLU A 183 -14.71 -0.38 -14.04
N GLY A 184 -15.28 -0.52 -12.84
CA GLY A 184 -15.81 -1.78 -12.32
C GLY A 184 -14.74 -2.84 -12.09
N LYS A 185 -13.52 -2.46 -11.72
CA LYS A 185 -12.36 -3.34 -11.57
C LYS A 185 -11.63 -3.09 -10.25
N PRO A 186 -11.03 -4.12 -9.63
CA PRO A 186 -10.03 -3.89 -8.61
C PRO A 186 -8.79 -3.20 -9.24
N LEU A 187 -8.12 -2.36 -8.46
CA LEU A 187 -7.03 -1.51 -8.99
C LEU A 187 -5.91 -2.32 -9.66
N TRP A 188 -5.50 -3.47 -9.09
CA TRP A 188 -4.48 -4.31 -9.70
C TRP A 188 -4.87 -4.76 -11.12
N SER A 189 -6.15 -5.06 -11.33
CA SER A 189 -6.67 -5.49 -12.63
C SER A 189 -6.77 -4.32 -13.60
N LEU A 190 -7.21 -3.14 -13.13
CA LEU A 190 -7.22 -1.91 -13.93
C LEU A 190 -5.82 -1.58 -14.46
N LEU A 191 -4.81 -1.57 -13.57
CA LEU A 191 -3.42 -1.31 -13.95
C LEU A 191 -2.86 -2.40 -14.87
N ALA A 192 -3.17 -3.68 -14.62
CA ALA A 192 -2.74 -4.77 -15.48
C ALA A 192 -3.37 -4.74 -16.89
N ASP A 193 -4.55 -4.15 -17.04
CA ASP A 193 -5.22 -3.98 -18.33
C ASP A 193 -4.74 -2.73 -19.10
N MET A 194 -3.94 -1.86 -18.47
CA MET A 194 -3.29 -0.74 -19.15
C MET A 194 -2.18 -1.23 -20.08
N SER A 195 -2.04 -0.54 -21.22
CA SER A 195 -0.88 -0.72 -22.09
C SER A 195 0.40 -0.23 -21.41
N PRO A 196 1.58 -0.69 -21.84
CA PRO A 196 2.85 -0.16 -21.39
C PRO A 196 2.96 1.37 -21.50
N GLU A 197 2.42 1.96 -22.55
CA GLU A 197 2.39 3.40 -22.78
C GLU A 197 1.50 4.12 -21.76
N GLU A 198 0.33 3.59 -21.44
CA GLU A 198 -0.57 4.14 -20.41
C GLU A 198 0.06 4.07 -19.02
N LEU A 199 0.71 2.96 -18.66
CA LEU A 199 1.40 2.83 -17.37
C LEU A 199 2.56 3.83 -17.24
N VAL A 200 3.37 4.01 -18.29
CA VAL A 200 4.45 5.02 -18.30
C VAL A 200 3.89 6.43 -18.17
N ALA A 201 2.74 6.72 -18.78
CA ALA A 201 2.09 8.03 -18.68
C ALA A 201 1.55 8.34 -17.27
N CYS A 202 1.39 7.34 -16.39
CA CYS A 202 1.04 7.56 -14.99
C CYS A 202 2.22 8.04 -14.13
N VAL A 203 3.46 7.94 -14.61
CA VAL A 203 4.67 8.19 -13.81
C VAL A 203 5.26 9.57 -14.10
N ASP A 204 5.58 10.31 -13.04
CA ASP A 204 6.42 11.49 -13.12
C ASP A 204 7.90 11.12 -13.00
N PHE A 205 8.64 11.26 -14.10
CA PHE A 205 10.08 10.95 -14.17
C PHE A 205 10.98 12.11 -13.71
N THR A 206 10.42 13.23 -13.25
CA THR A 206 11.21 14.35 -12.72
C THR A 206 12.11 13.87 -11.58
N TYR A 207 13.38 14.24 -11.62
CA TYR A 207 14.45 13.89 -10.67
C TYR A 207 14.93 12.43 -10.68
N ILE A 208 14.40 11.56 -11.56
CA ILE A 208 14.83 10.15 -11.64
C ILE A 208 15.32 9.71 -13.02
N THR A 209 15.40 10.62 -14.00
CA THR A 209 15.79 10.31 -15.38
C THR A 209 17.24 9.82 -15.51
N ASP A 210 18.09 10.07 -14.53
CA ASP A 210 19.45 9.53 -14.42
C ASP A 210 19.48 8.08 -13.86
N ALA A 211 18.37 7.59 -13.30
CA ALA A 211 18.20 6.21 -12.85
C ALA A 211 17.34 5.40 -13.83
N ILE A 212 16.20 5.98 -14.28
CA ILE A 212 15.31 5.36 -15.26
C ILE A 212 14.67 6.42 -16.15
N THR A 213 14.76 6.24 -17.46
CA THR A 213 14.08 7.08 -18.44
C THR A 213 12.70 6.52 -18.80
N PRO A 214 11.75 7.34 -19.31
CA PRO A 214 10.47 6.83 -19.83
C PRO A 214 10.63 5.72 -20.88
N LYS A 215 11.67 5.82 -21.71
CA LYS A 215 11.95 4.79 -22.72
C LYS A 215 12.34 3.45 -22.10
N GLU A 216 13.23 3.44 -21.12
CA GLU A 216 13.64 2.22 -20.41
C GLU A 216 12.47 1.61 -19.62
N ALA A 217 11.64 2.43 -18.97
CA ALA A 217 10.42 1.98 -18.31
C ALA A 217 9.46 1.29 -19.32
N LEU A 218 9.28 1.89 -20.49
CA LEU A 218 8.48 1.30 -21.57
C LEU A 218 9.05 -0.02 -22.06
N GLU A 219 10.36 -0.14 -22.20
CA GLU A 219 11.04 -1.39 -22.60
C GLU A 219 10.83 -2.50 -21.56
N ILE A 220 10.94 -2.19 -20.25
CA ILE A 220 10.67 -3.13 -19.16
C ILE A 220 9.24 -3.66 -19.27
N LEU A 221 8.24 -2.76 -19.36
CA LEU A 221 6.84 -3.14 -19.44
C LEU A 221 6.53 -3.95 -20.70
N LYS A 222 7.04 -3.57 -21.86
CA LYS A 222 6.88 -4.31 -23.12
C LYS A 222 7.50 -5.72 -23.07
N HIS A 223 8.60 -5.88 -22.38
CA HIS A 223 9.22 -7.20 -22.19
C HIS A 223 8.30 -8.14 -21.42
N GLN A 224 7.49 -7.65 -20.50
CA GLN A 224 6.61 -8.44 -19.68
C GLN A 224 5.21 -8.73 -20.32
N GLU A 225 4.90 -8.11 -21.47
CA GLU A 225 3.60 -8.34 -22.14
C GLU A 225 3.38 -9.82 -22.50
N ALA A 226 4.48 -10.51 -22.92
CA ALA A 226 4.46 -11.94 -23.17
C ALA A 226 4.25 -12.72 -21.91
N GLY A 227 3.54 -13.16 -21.26
CA GLY A 227 3.40 -13.90 -19.99
C GLY A 227 2.45 -13.26 -18.99
N LYS A 228 1.87 -12.09 -19.35
CA LYS A 228 0.91 -11.41 -18.48
C LYS A 228 -0.33 -12.28 -18.14
N ALA A 229 -0.86 -12.99 -19.13
CA ALA A 229 -2.03 -13.84 -18.95
C ALA A 229 -1.73 -15.02 -18.02
N GLU A 230 -0.57 -15.67 -18.18
CA GLU A 230 -0.12 -16.77 -17.34
C GLU A 230 0.13 -16.33 -15.90
N ARG A 231 0.79 -15.18 -15.70
CA ARG A 231 1.02 -14.63 -14.36
C ARG A 231 -0.28 -14.22 -13.67
N ARG A 232 -1.24 -13.65 -14.41
CA ARG A 232 -2.57 -13.35 -13.89
C ARG A 232 -3.32 -14.61 -13.46
N ALA A 233 -3.29 -15.64 -14.28
CA ALA A 233 -3.91 -16.94 -13.95
C ALA A 233 -3.25 -17.56 -12.71
N HIS A 234 -1.91 -17.51 -12.62
CA HIS A 234 -1.18 -17.99 -11.46
C HIS A 234 -1.60 -17.28 -10.17
N LEU A 235 -1.72 -15.93 -10.18
CA LEU A 235 -2.16 -15.17 -9.01
C LEU A 235 -3.57 -15.53 -8.56
N LEU A 236 -4.50 -15.68 -9.52
CA LEU A 236 -5.90 -16.03 -9.22
C LEU A 236 -6.01 -17.43 -8.59
N GLU A 237 -5.12 -18.34 -8.93
CA GLU A 237 -5.09 -19.70 -8.40
C GLU A 237 -4.32 -19.82 -7.09
N ASN A 238 -3.13 -19.19 -7.00
CA ASN A 238 -2.14 -19.44 -5.95
C ASN A 238 -1.91 -18.25 -5.00
N GLY A 239 -2.39 -17.06 -5.35
CA GLY A 239 -2.13 -15.84 -4.60
C GLY A 239 -0.69 -15.32 -4.73
N TYR A 240 -0.37 -14.29 -3.94
CA TYR A 240 0.96 -13.69 -3.83
C TYR A 240 1.57 -14.00 -2.46
N PRO A 241 2.82 -14.50 -2.35
CA PRO A 241 3.43 -14.91 -1.07
C PRO A 241 3.47 -13.78 -0.04
N ALA A 242 3.18 -14.12 1.22
CA ALA A 242 3.21 -13.21 2.35
C ALA A 242 4.24 -13.61 3.40
N TYR A 243 4.62 -12.63 4.23
CA TYR A 243 5.29 -12.85 5.52
C TYR A 243 4.48 -12.21 6.64
N THR A 244 4.68 -12.65 7.88
CA THR A 244 3.97 -12.06 9.02
C THR A 244 4.92 -11.51 10.09
N THR A 245 4.52 -10.38 10.68
CA THR A 245 5.18 -9.76 11.85
C THR A 245 4.44 -10.09 13.14
N SER A 246 3.24 -10.66 13.06
CA SER A 246 2.32 -10.86 14.19
C SER A 246 2.91 -11.67 15.36
N ALA A 247 3.88 -12.57 15.11
CA ALA A 247 4.56 -13.32 16.17
C ALA A 247 5.73 -12.58 16.82
N GLY A 248 6.16 -11.44 16.29
CA GLY A 248 7.46 -10.83 16.58
C GLY A 248 7.44 -9.44 17.21
N TRP A 249 6.30 -8.93 17.66
CA TRP A 249 6.22 -7.62 18.33
C TRP A 249 6.99 -7.59 19.64
N LEU A 250 7.44 -6.38 20.05
CA LEU A 250 8.09 -6.21 21.34
C LEU A 250 7.09 -6.36 22.52
N GLY A 251 7.58 -6.84 23.65
CA GLY A 251 6.80 -7.00 24.89
C GLY A 251 5.97 -8.28 24.97
N TYR A 252 5.96 -9.14 23.94
CA TYR A 252 5.26 -10.42 24.00
C TYR A 252 5.97 -11.43 24.91
N SER A 253 5.18 -12.25 25.66
CA SER A 253 5.71 -13.36 26.43
C SER A 253 6.24 -14.49 25.53
N ASP A 254 7.13 -15.33 26.08
CA ASP A 254 7.68 -16.48 25.37
C ASP A 254 6.57 -17.41 24.86
N GLU A 255 5.55 -17.65 25.68
CA GLU A 255 4.39 -18.48 25.33
C GLU A 255 3.62 -17.87 24.15
N LYS A 256 3.41 -16.54 24.16
CA LYS A 256 2.71 -15.84 23.06
C LYS A 256 3.52 -15.94 21.76
N ILE A 257 4.83 -15.71 21.82
CA ILE A 257 5.74 -15.84 20.65
C ILE A 257 5.66 -17.26 20.08
N ARG A 258 5.81 -18.30 20.92
CA ARG A 258 5.75 -19.71 20.49
C ARG A 258 4.41 -20.07 19.87
N ARG A 259 3.31 -19.65 20.51
CA ARG A 259 1.96 -19.93 20.02
C ARG A 259 1.74 -19.29 18.65
N LEU A 260 1.97 -17.98 18.51
CA LEU A 260 1.77 -17.24 17.27
C LEU A 260 2.69 -17.73 16.13
N SER A 261 3.91 -18.14 16.45
CA SER A 261 4.82 -18.76 15.46
C SER A 261 4.25 -20.07 14.89
N ARG A 262 3.68 -20.93 15.74
CA ARG A 262 3.06 -22.20 15.32
C ARG A 262 1.78 -21.95 14.50
N GLU A 263 0.98 -20.99 14.93
CA GLU A 263 -0.24 -20.58 14.22
C GLU A 263 0.12 -20.07 12.81
N ALA A 264 1.10 -19.17 12.67
CA ALA A 264 1.59 -18.68 11.40
C ALA A 264 2.09 -19.82 10.46
N LEU A 265 2.84 -20.77 10.99
CA LEU A 265 3.28 -21.92 10.20
C LEU A 265 2.11 -22.82 9.76
N ALA A 266 1.09 -22.99 10.63
CA ALA A 266 -0.11 -23.76 10.30
C ALA A 266 -0.96 -23.08 9.22
N GLU A 267 -0.93 -21.75 9.15
CA GLU A 267 -1.55 -20.93 8.11
C GLU A 267 -0.74 -20.88 6.81
N GLY A 268 0.45 -21.49 6.77
CA GLY A 268 1.28 -21.62 5.59
C GLY A 268 2.33 -20.52 5.39
N PHE A 269 2.52 -19.61 6.35
CA PHE A 269 3.59 -18.62 6.27
C PHE A 269 4.97 -19.31 6.32
N THR A 270 5.86 -18.87 5.44
CA THR A 270 7.23 -19.37 5.34
C THR A 270 8.28 -18.37 5.81
N HIS A 271 7.85 -17.15 6.08
CA HIS A 271 8.69 -16.04 6.50
C HIS A 271 8.02 -15.35 7.71
N LEU A 272 8.78 -15.18 8.79
CA LEU A 272 8.33 -14.49 9.99
C LEU A 272 9.32 -13.38 10.34
N LYS A 273 8.79 -12.20 10.72
CA LYS A 273 9.59 -11.03 11.09
C LYS A 273 9.48 -10.79 12.60
N MET A 274 10.58 -10.38 13.23
CA MET A 274 10.61 -9.93 14.63
C MET A 274 11.18 -8.53 14.75
N LYS A 275 10.62 -7.75 15.65
CA LYS A 275 11.16 -6.44 16.04
C LYS A 275 12.37 -6.62 16.95
N VAL A 276 13.44 -5.85 16.70
CA VAL A 276 14.69 -5.87 17.46
C VAL A 276 15.12 -4.45 17.84
N GLY A 277 16.13 -4.30 18.67
CA GLY A 277 16.79 -3.02 18.90
C GLY A 277 16.53 -2.40 20.28
N ALA A 278 15.62 -2.95 21.09
CA ALA A 278 15.36 -2.43 22.43
C ALA A 278 16.39 -2.96 23.45
N ASN A 279 16.71 -4.25 23.42
CA ASN A 279 17.67 -4.88 24.31
C ASN A 279 18.29 -6.09 23.60
N LEU A 280 19.62 -6.12 23.46
CA LEU A 280 20.32 -7.17 22.71
C LEU A 280 20.17 -8.57 23.34
N GLU A 281 20.21 -8.69 24.66
CA GLU A 281 20.08 -9.99 25.34
C GLU A 281 18.67 -10.56 25.14
N ASP A 282 17.66 -9.70 25.21
CA ASP A 282 16.27 -10.07 24.94
C ASP A 282 16.06 -10.43 23.46
N ASP A 283 16.66 -9.69 22.53
CA ASP A 283 16.59 -9.97 21.10
C ASP A 283 17.22 -11.34 20.77
N ILE A 284 18.37 -11.66 21.38
CA ILE A 284 19.02 -12.97 21.26
C ILE A 284 18.10 -14.09 21.80
N ARG A 285 17.47 -13.87 22.95
CA ARG A 285 16.54 -14.83 23.57
C ARG A 285 15.33 -15.06 22.66
N ARG A 286 14.68 -13.99 22.20
CA ARG A 286 13.49 -14.07 21.31
C ARG A 286 13.82 -14.66 19.94
N ALA A 287 14.96 -14.31 19.36
CA ALA A 287 15.44 -14.89 18.11
C ALA A 287 15.67 -16.40 18.25
N GLY A 288 16.20 -16.85 19.40
CA GLY A 288 16.34 -18.27 19.73
C GLY A 288 14.99 -18.99 19.77
N ILE A 289 13.98 -18.41 20.43
CA ILE A 289 12.63 -18.97 20.51
C ILE A 289 12.01 -19.07 19.10
N LEU A 290 12.05 -17.99 18.33
CA LEU A 290 11.50 -17.98 16.97
C LEU A 290 12.20 -19.01 16.08
N ARG A 291 13.53 -19.06 16.09
CA ARG A 291 14.30 -20.03 15.29
C ARG A 291 14.02 -21.48 15.69
N GLU A 292 13.83 -21.74 16.98
CA GLU A 292 13.43 -23.07 17.47
C GLU A 292 12.06 -23.49 16.91
N GLU A 293 11.07 -22.59 16.95
CA GLU A 293 9.71 -22.88 16.50
C GLU A 293 9.60 -23.01 14.97
N ILE A 294 10.24 -22.11 14.21
CA ILE A 294 10.12 -22.11 12.74
C ILE A 294 11.10 -23.09 12.06
N GLY A 295 12.12 -23.55 12.78
CA GLY A 295 13.14 -24.45 12.23
C GLY A 295 14.03 -23.79 11.16
N PRO A 296 14.99 -24.53 10.58
CA PRO A 296 16.00 -23.97 9.67
C PRO A 296 15.48 -23.71 8.24
N LYS A 297 14.31 -24.22 7.88
CA LYS A 297 13.78 -24.09 6.51
C LYS A 297 13.05 -22.78 6.27
N HIS A 298 12.45 -22.22 7.32
CA HIS A 298 11.71 -20.96 7.23
C HIS A 298 12.61 -19.75 7.46
N LYS A 299 12.24 -18.63 6.89
CA LYS A 299 13.01 -17.40 6.97
C LYS A 299 12.64 -16.61 8.22
N LEU A 300 13.65 -16.19 8.97
CA LEU A 300 13.53 -15.25 10.07
C LEU A 300 14.01 -13.89 9.57
N MET A 301 13.17 -12.86 9.65
CA MET A 301 13.51 -11.50 9.32
C MET A 301 13.55 -10.66 10.59
N MET A 302 14.35 -9.60 10.59
CA MET A 302 14.53 -8.72 11.74
C MET A 302 14.32 -7.28 11.32
N ASP A 303 13.72 -6.47 12.20
CA ASP A 303 13.40 -5.07 11.94
C ASP A 303 13.75 -4.22 13.16
N ALA A 304 14.64 -3.25 12.97
CA ALA A 304 15.15 -2.37 14.02
C ALA A 304 14.44 -1.01 14.07
N ASN A 305 13.55 -0.71 13.15
CA ASN A 305 12.81 0.55 13.08
C ASN A 305 13.72 1.78 13.32
N GLN A 306 14.87 1.83 12.61
CA GLN A 306 15.81 2.97 12.61
C GLN A 306 16.52 3.23 13.96
N LYS A 307 16.55 2.23 14.83
CA LYS A 307 17.02 2.39 16.23
C LYS A 307 18.50 2.72 16.34
N TRP A 308 19.33 2.23 15.43
CA TRP A 308 20.78 2.22 15.60
C TRP A 308 21.51 3.24 14.73
N ASP A 309 22.69 3.63 15.16
CA ASP A 309 23.72 4.13 14.25
C ASP A 309 24.43 2.99 13.51
N VAL A 310 25.23 3.31 12.49
CA VAL A 310 25.87 2.32 11.62
C VAL A 310 26.76 1.32 12.35
N PRO A 311 27.68 1.75 13.26
CA PRO A 311 28.50 0.80 14.03
C PRO A 311 27.68 -0.10 14.94
N GLU A 312 26.62 0.42 15.54
CA GLU A 312 25.74 -0.32 16.42
C GLU A 312 24.92 -1.37 15.66
N ALA A 313 24.35 -1.01 14.53
CA ALA A 313 23.64 -1.94 13.64
C ALA A 313 24.52 -3.15 13.27
N ILE A 314 25.77 -2.88 12.88
CA ILE A 314 26.72 -3.94 12.53
C ILE A 314 27.05 -4.82 13.73
N ARG A 315 27.29 -4.22 14.90
CA ARG A 315 27.59 -4.96 16.14
C ARG A 315 26.40 -5.84 16.57
N TRP A 316 25.19 -5.29 16.54
CA TRP A 316 23.95 -5.96 16.94
C TRP A 316 23.64 -7.14 16.04
N MET A 317 23.66 -6.92 14.73
CA MET A 317 23.36 -7.97 13.76
C MET A 317 24.43 -9.08 13.70
N LYS A 318 25.71 -8.78 14.02
CA LYS A 318 26.72 -9.82 14.19
C LYS A 318 26.43 -10.72 15.38
N ALA A 319 25.85 -10.21 16.47
CA ALA A 319 25.41 -11.02 17.61
C ALA A 319 24.18 -11.87 17.28
N LEU A 320 23.30 -11.38 16.39
CA LEU A 320 22.09 -12.08 15.94
C LEU A 320 22.34 -13.04 14.75
N ALA A 321 23.50 -12.96 14.08
CA ALA A 321 23.85 -13.79 12.93
C ALA A 321 23.73 -15.32 13.17
N PRO A 322 23.99 -15.89 14.38
CA PRO A 322 23.79 -17.32 14.65
C PRO A 322 22.36 -17.83 14.43
N PHE A 323 21.37 -16.94 14.42
CA PHE A 323 19.97 -17.27 14.15
C PHE A 323 19.60 -17.24 12.67
N ASP A 324 20.57 -17.06 11.76
CA ASP A 324 20.40 -17.04 10.31
C ASP A 324 19.30 -16.08 9.84
N PRO A 325 19.41 -14.76 10.16
CA PRO A 325 18.42 -13.79 9.70
C PRO A 325 18.50 -13.61 8.18
N HIS A 326 17.31 -13.59 7.55
CA HIS A 326 17.19 -13.39 6.10
C HIS A 326 17.56 -11.97 5.71
N TRP A 327 17.05 -10.98 6.48
CA TRP A 327 17.42 -9.58 6.36
C TRP A 327 17.36 -8.85 7.71
N ILE A 328 17.99 -7.69 7.74
CA ILE A 328 17.72 -6.62 8.70
C ILE A 328 17.01 -5.48 7.97
N GLU A 329 15.86 -5.08 8.51
CA GLU A 329 15.02 -4.01 8.03
C GLU A 329 15.29 -2.74 8.84
N GLU A 330 15.33 -1.59 8.15
CA GLU A 330 15.53 -0.27 8.75
C GLU A 330 16.63 -0.22 9.84
N PRO A 331 17.86 -0.67 9.55
CA PRO A 331 18.89 -0.76 10.59
C PRO A 331 19.35 0.60 11.12
N THR A 332 19.16 1.67 10.35
CA THR A 332 19.56 3.05 10.70
C THR A 332 18.61 4.06 10.08
N SER A 333 18.90 5.37 10.22
CA SER A 333 18.08 6.44 9.66
C SER A 333 17.75 6.20 8.18
N PRO A 334 16.49 6.36 7.73
CA PRO A 334 16.10 6.18 6.33
C PRO A 334 16.83 7.15 5.39
N ASP A 335 17.32 8.28 5.89
CA ASP A 335 18.04 9.28 5.13
C ASP A 335 19.55 8.95 4.98
N ASP A 336 20.07 7.94 5.70
CA ASP A 336 21.49 7.55 5.64
C ASP A 336 21.75 6.45 4.61
N ILE A 337 21.75 6.82 3.34
CA ILE A 337 21.94 5.92 2.20
C ILE A 337 23.32 5.26 2.24
N LEU A 338 24.37 6.03 2.58
CA LEU A 338 25.73 5.50 2.66
C LEU A 338 25.91 4.61 3.89
N GLY A 339 25.20 4.91 4.98
CA GLY A 339 25.13 4.05 6.16
C GLY A 339 24.50 2.70 5.85
N HIS A 340 23.38 2.66 5.14
CA HIS A 340 22.76 1.41 4.67
C HIS A 340 23.75 0.59 3.82
N ARG A 341 24.46 1.21 2.88
CA ARG A 341 25.48 0.55 2.09
C ARG A 341 26.58 -0.05 2.97
N THR A 342 27.11 0.71 3.94
CA THR A 342 28.15 0.26 4.85
C THR A 342 27.69 -0.94 5.69
N ILE A 343 26.45 -0.91 6.19
CA ILE A 343 25.83 -2.00 6.94
C ILE A 343 25.71 -3.24 6.03
N ARG A 344 25.17 -3.07 4.82
CA ARG A 344 25.00 -4.15 3.85
C ARG A 344 26.33 -4.86 3.53
N GLU A 345 27.38 -4.08 3.25
CA GLU A 345 28.71 -4.63 2.95
C GLU A 345 29.31 -5.41 4.16
N ALA A 346 29.05 -4.92 5.39
CA ALA A 346 29.59 -5.51 6.62
C ALA A 346 28.83 -6.76 7.12
N LEU A 347 27.57 -6.92 6.70
CA LEU A 347 26.67 -7.97 7.19
C LEU A 347 26.46 -9.13 6.19
N ALA A 348 26.94 -9.02 4.96
CA ALA A 348 26.76 -10.09 3.96
C ALA A 348 27.13 -11.46 4.55
N PRO A 349 26.27 -12.51 4.39
CA PRO A 349 25.17 -12.62 3.45
C PRO A 349 23.78 -12.19 3.99
N ILE A 350 23.69 -11.60 5.19
CA ILE A 350 22.42 -11.06 5.72
C ILE A 350 22.02 -9.88 4.83
N GLY A 351 20.81 -9.93 4.26
CA GLY A 351 20.30 -8.85 3.41
C GLY A 351 19.96 -7.60 4.21
N VAL A 352 19.93 -6.44 3.53
CA VAL A 352 19.42 -5.18 4.08
C VAL A 352 18.15 -4.80 3.34
N ALA A 353 17.08 -4.54 4.09
CA ALA A 353 15.79 -4.08 3.61
C ALA A 353 15.48 -2.69 4.16
N THR A 354 14.93 -1.80 3.35
CA THR A 354 14.40 -0.51 3.83
C THR A 354 13.46 0.12 2.81
N GLY A 355 12.65 1.09 3.26
CA GLY A 355 11.84 1.90 2.39
C GLY A 355 10.52 2.41 2.98
N GLU A 356 10.00 1.84 4.06
CA GLU A 356 8.72 2.28 4.65
C GLU A 356 8.74 3.74 5.12
N HIS A 357 9.90 4.27 5.49
CA HIS A 357 10.11 5.67 5.84
C HIS A 357 10.81 6.49 4.75
N CYS A 358 11.12 5.90 3.60
CA CYS A 358 11.66 6.65 2.47
C CYS A 358 10.60 7.56 1.87
N HIS A 359 10.85 8.87 1.90
CA HIS A 359 9.84 9.89 1.61
C HIS A 359 9.35 9.90 0.17
N ASN A 360 10.22 9.59 -0.80
CA ASN A 360 9.92 9.77 -2.22
C ASN A 360 10.83 8.93 -3.12
N ARG A 361 10.49 8.91 -4.41
CA ARG A 361 11.22 8.17 -5.45
C ARG A 361 12.71 8.54 -5.57
N VAL A 362 13.09 9.77 -5.15
CA VAL A 362 14.49 10.21 -5.23
C VAL A 362 15.35 9.49 -4.19
N MET A 363 14.82 9.23 -3.00
CA MET A 363 15.53 8.44 -1.98
C MET A 363 15.71 6.99 -2.45
N PHE A 364 14.67 6.38 -3.00
CA PHE A 364 14.78 5.03 -3.58
C PHE A 364 15.79 4.99 -4.73
N LYS A 365 15.78 6.01 -5.61
CA LYS A 365 16.82 6.16 -6.63
C LYS A 365 18.22 6.08 -6.04
N GLN A 366 18.48 6.84 -4.98
CA GLN A 366 19.81 6.91 -4.36
C GLN A 366 20.18 5.59 -3.69
N LEU A 367 19.26 4.93 -2.98
CA LEU A 367 19.49 3.61 -2.39
C LEU A 367 19.86 2.56 -3.44
N LEU A 368 19.14 2.54 -4.56
CA LEU A 368 19.36 1.62 -5.66
C LEU A 368 20.70 1.91 -6.39
N GLN A 369 20.98 3.17 -6.72
CA GLN A 369 22.24 3.56 -7.38
C GLN A 369 23.46 3.33 -6.49
N ALA A 370 23.34 3.50 -5.18
CA ALA A 370 24.40 3.23 -4.22
C ALA A 370 24.61 1.72 -3.98
N GLY A 371 23.70 0.85 -4.42
CA GLY A 371 23.69 -0.56 -4.05
C GLY A 371 23.58 -0.74 -2.54
N ALA A 372 22.72 0.05 -1.88
CA ALA A 372 22.62 0.14 -0.44
C ALA A 372 21.66 -0.90 0.17
N ILE A 373 20.81 -1.52 -0.65
CA ILE A 373 19.77 -2.45 -0.21
C ILE A 373 19.75 -3.72 -1.06
N ASP A 374 19.28 -4.81 -0.47
CA ASP A 374 19.03 -6.10 -1.12
C ASP A 374 17.53 -6.29 -1.39
N TYR A 375 16.67 -5.64 -0.60
CA TYR A 375 15.22 -5.67 -0.69
C TYR A 375 14.66 -4.25 -0.61
N CYS A 376 13.80 -3.91 -1.55
CA CYS A 376 13.15 -2.61 -1.62
C CYS A 376 11.75 -2.70 -0.96
N GLN A 377 11.49 -1.86 0.04
CA GLN A 377 10.24 -1.87 0.79
C GLN A 377 9.43 -0.61 0.50
N ILE A 378 8.60 -0.65 -0.54
CA ILE A 378 7.65 0.44 -0.79
C ILE A 378 6.59 0.47 0.32
N ASP A 379 6.03 1.66 0.55
CA ASP A 379 4.82 1.86 1.34
C ASP A 379 3.77 2.59 0.48
N SER A 380 2.52 2.13 0.55
CA SER A 380 1.45 2.58 -0.35
C SER A 380 1.04 4.04 -0.14
N CYS A 381 1.35 4.63 1.02
CA CYS A 381 0.95 5.98 1.38
C CYS A 381 2.08 6.83 2.01
N ARG A 382 3.27 6.29 2.23
CA ARG A 382 4.48 7.09 2.51
C ARG A 382 4.98 7.75 1.24
N LEU A 383 5.02 7.00 0.14
CA LEU A 383 5.17 7.53 -1.21
C LEU A 383 3.89 8.27 -1.64
N GLY A 384 3.99 9.15 -2.60
CA GLY A 384 2.87 9.96 -3.11
C GLY A 384 1.79 9.17 -3.87
N GLY A 385 1.36 8.03 -3.33
CA GLY A 385 0.32 7.17 -3.88
C GLY A 385 0.78 6.28 -5.04
N VAL A 386 -0.17 5.72 -5.78
CA VAL A 386 0.06 4.74 -6.86
C VAL A 386 1.10 5.21 -7.88
N ASN A 387 1.02 6.46 -8.32
CA ASN A 387 1.91 7.01 -9.33
C ASN A 387 3.40 6.92 -8.95
N GLU A 388 3.73 7.29 -7.72
CA GLU A 388 5.11 7.27 -7.26
C GLU A 388 5.56 5.85 -6.92
N ASN A 389 4.66 5.00 -6.42
CA ASN A 389 4.93 3.58 -6.24
C ASN A 389 5.29 2.91 -7.56
N LEU A 390 4.57 3.18 -8.66
CA LEU A 390 4.92 2.69 -10.00
C LEU A 390 6.34 3.11 -10.43
N ALA A 391 6.74 4.35 -10.13
CA ALA A 391 8.10 4.82 -10.41
C ALA A 391 9.16 3.99 -9.67
N VAL A 392 8.92 3.70 -8.38
CA VAL A 392 9.86 2.90 -7.57
C VAL A 392 9.90 1.45 -8.02
N LEU A 393 8.74 0.83 -8.33
CA LEU A 393 8.67 -0.53 -8.87
C LEU A 393 9.47 -0.68 -10.17
N LEU A 394 9.33 0.29 -11.09
CA LEU A 394 10.08 0.31 -12.35
C LEU A 394 11.60 0.48 -12.13
N MET A 395 12.01 1.35 -11.19
CA MET A 395 13.43 1.48 -10.83
C MET A 395 13.95 0.20 -10.20
N ALA A 396 13.25 -0.38 -9.23
CA ALA A 396 13.65 -1.64 -8.59
C ALA A 396 13.81 -2.76 -9.61
N ALA A 397 12.89 -2.88 -10.56
CA ALA A 397 13.01 -3.84 -11.67
C ALA A 397 14.25 -3.61 -12.53
N LYS A 398 14.55 -2.35 -12.89
CA LYS A 398 15.76 -1.99 -13.64
C LYS A 398 17.04 -2.36 -12.91
N PHE A 399 17.09 -2.14 -11.60
CA PHE A 399 18.28 -2.44 -10.77
C PHE A 399 18.33 -3.91 -10.31
N GLY A 400 17.30 -4.72 -10.62
CA GLY A 400 17.26 -6.13 -10.25
C GLY A 400 17.05 -6.37 -8.74
N VAL A 401 16.51 -5.38 -8.01
CA VAL A 401 16.24 -5.48 -6.57
C VAL A 401 14.79 -5.93 -6.37
N PRO A 402 14.55 -7.05 -5.64
CA PRO A 402 13.20 -7.50 -5.35
C PRO A 402 12.46 -6.50 -4.44
N VAL A 403 11.15 -6.36 -4.67
CA VAL A 403 10.28 -5.53 -3.84
C VAL A 403 9.53 -6.41 -2.85
N CYS A 404 9.65 -6.08 -1.56
CA CYS A 404 8.98 -6.73 -0.44
C CYS A 404 8.28 -5.65 0.40
N PRO A 405 7.05 -5.26 0.05
CA PRO A 405 6.41 -4.08 0.61
C PRO A 405 6.17 -4.14 2.11
N HIS A 406 6.24 -2.97 2.76
CA HIS A 406 5.72 -2.73 4.10
C HIS A 406 4.20 -2.68 4.08
N ALA A 407 3.56 -3.30 5.09
CA ALA A 407 2.12 -3.22 5.30
C ALA A 407 1.71 -3.28 6.80
N GLY A 408 2.63 -2.99 7.69
CA GLY A 408 2.40 -3.02 9.15
C GLY A 408 1.54 -1.87 9.66
N GLY A 409 0.31 -1.71 9.15
CA GLY A 409 -0.56 -0.62 9.58
C GLY A 409 -1.99 -0.76 9.04
N VAL A 410 -2.92 0.04 9.60
CA VAL A 410 -4.34 0.01 9.17
C VAL A 410 -4.47 0.37 7.69
N GLY A 411 -5.12 -0.50 6.90
CA GLY A 411 -5.37 -0.34 5.47
C GLY A 411 -4.15 -0.54 4.57
N LEU A 412 -2.96 -0.78 5.12
CA LEU A 412 -1.76 -0.96 4.31
C LEU A 412 -1.73 -2.32 3.61
N CYS A 413 -2.21 -3.37 4.25
CA CYS A 413 -2.38 -4.69 3.64
C CYS A 413 -3.37 -4.63 2.47
N GLU A 414 -4.48 -3.92 2.65
CA GLU A 414 -5.51 -3.68 1.64
C GLU A 414 -4.94 -2.96 0.41
N TYR A 415 -4.10 -1.96 0.63
CA TYR A 415 -3.45 -1.22 -0.44
C TYR A 415 -2.38 -2.02 -1.19
N VAL A 416 -1.42 -2.55 -0.43
CA VAL A 416 -0.16 -3.02 -1.00
C VAL A 416 -0.30 -4.28 -1.85
N GLN A 417 -1.33 -5.11 -1.58
CA GLN A 417 -1.61 -6.28 -2.40
C GLN A 417 -1.81 -5.91 -3.89
N HIS A 418 -2.50 -4.80 -4.18
CA HIS A 418 -2.69 -4.34 -5.55
C HIS A 418 -1.37 -3.94 -6.23
N LEU A 419 -0.49 -3.25 -5.51
CA LEU A 419 0.82 -2.82 -6.02
C LEU A 419 1.75 -4.01 -6.26
N SER A 420 1.72 -5.01 -5.39
CA SER A 420 2.52 -6.23 -5.54
C SER A 420 2.03 -7.08 -6.72
N MET A 421 0.73 -7.17 -6.92
CA MET A 421 0.15 -7.93 -8.04
C MET A 421 0.49 -7.29 -9.39
N ILE A 422 0.42 -5.96 -9.51
CA ILE A 422 0.82 -5.28 -10.76
C ILE A 422 2.34 -5.38 -10.99
N ASP A 423 3.16 -5.33 -9.93
CA ASP A 423 4.61 -5.58 -10.05
C ASP A 423 4.86 -6.95 -10.69
N TYR A 424 4.26 -8.00 -10.14
CA TYR A 424 4.42 -9.35 -10.67
C TYR A 424 3.87 -9.51 -12.08
N ILE A 425 2.67 -9.00 -12.35
CA ILE A 425 2.01 -9.19 -13.65
C ILE A 425 2.74 -8.43 -14.77
N SER A 426 3.11 -7.18 -14.54
CA SER A 426 3.46 -6.25 -15.62
C SER A 426 4.86 -5.63 -15.52
N ILE A 427 5.56 -5.73 -14.38
CA ILE A 427 6.82 -5.02 -14.16
C ILE A 427 7.98 -5.98 -13.95
N SER A 428 7.99 -6.76 -12.86
CA SER A 428 9.08 -7.68 -12.53
C SER A 428 8.97 -9.04 -13.22
N GLY A 429 7.76 -9.53 -13.40
CA GLY A 429 7.48 -10.86 -13.96
C GLY A 429 7.92 -12.03 -13.08
N SER A 430 8.27 -11.80 -11.81
CA SER A 430 8.87 -12.80 -10.92
C SER A 430 8.35 -12.69 -9.50
N LEU A 431 8.17 -13.85 -8.84
CA LEU A 431 7.92 -13.97 -7.40
C LEU A 431 9.19 -14.35 -6.61
N HIS A 432 10.33 -14.48 -7.28
CA HIS A 432 11.58 -14.87 -6.62
C HIS A 432 12.04 -13.80 -5.62
N ASN A 433 12.23 -14.21 -4.35
CA ASN A 433 12.57 -13.32 -3.23
C ASN A 433 11.59 -12.16 -3.04
N ARG A 434 10.32 -12.37 -3.30
CA ARG A 434 9.26 -11.35 -3.16
C ARG A 434 8.17 -11.86 -2.23
N VAL A 435 7.93 -11.13 -1.17
CA VAL A 435 6.91 -11.41 -0.17
C VAL A 435 6.29 -10.09 0.31
N ILE A 436 4.99 -10.09 0.59
CA ILE A 436 4.27 -8.93 1.13
C ILE A 436 4.15 -9.08 2.64
N GLU A 437 4.33 -7.98 3.39
CA GLU A 437 4.02 -7.97 4.82
C GLU A 437 2.54 -8.21 5.07
N TYR A 438 2.24 -8.97 6.12
CA TYR A 438 0.90 -9.18 6.64
C TYR A 438 0.91 -9.01 8.17
N VAL A 439 -0.05 -8.24 8.66
CA VAL A 439 -0.41 -8.14 10.08
C VAL A 439 -1.87 -8.58 10.23
N ASP A 440 -2.21 -9.26 11.32
CA ASP A 440 -3.47 -10.01 11.49
C ASP A 440 -4.59 -9.23 12.19
N HIS A 441 -4.58 -7.90 12.11
CA HIS A 441 -5.55 -7.05 12.80
C HIS A 441 -6.03 -5.87 11.96
N LEU A 442 -7.20 -5.31 12.31
CA LEU A 442 -7.87 -4.14 11.74
C LEU A 442 -8.48 -4.34 10.35
N HIS A 443 -8.45 -5.55 9.79
CA HIS A 443 -9.08 -5.85 8.49
C HIS A 443 -10.60 -5.79 8.55
N GLU A 444 -11.19 -6.08 9.70
CA GLU A 444 -12.63 -6.07 9.96
C GLU A 444 -13.28 -4.70 9.77
N HIS A 445 -12.48 -3.64 9.72
CA HIS A 445 -12.93 -2.26 9.50
C HIS A 445 -13.14 -1.89 8.04
N PHE A 446 -12.76 -2.76 7.10
CA PHE A 446 -12.93 -2.54 5.66
C PHE A 446 -14.07 -3.37 5.08
N LEU A 447 -14.67 -2.87 3.98
CA LEU A 447 -15.73 -3.62 3.27
C LEU A 447 -15.15 -4.83 2.54
N GLU A 448 -13.95 -4.69 1.98
CA GLU A 448 -13.19 -5.72 1.27
C GLU A 448 -11.87 -5.99 2.02
N PRO A 449 -11.91 -6.73 3.12
CA PRO A 449 -10.71 -7.10 3.86
C PRO A 449 -9.80 -8.01 3.03
N VAL A 450 -8.50 -8.01 3.31
CA VAL A 450 -7.57 -8.93 2.66
C VAL A 450 -7.91 -10.38 2.98
N GLU A 451 -7.75 -11.26 2.00
CA GLU A 451 -7.88 -12.70 2.17
C GLU A 451 -6.49 -13.35 2.12
N ILE A 452 -6.11 -14.04 3.21
CA ILE A 452 -4.91 -14.87 3.25
C ILE A 452 -5.30 -16.34 3.12
N ARG A 453 -4.65 -17.06 2.19
CA ARG A 453 -4.81 -18.49 2.01
C ARG A 453 -3.45 -19.15 1.83
N ASN A 454 -3.12 -20.11 2.70
CA ASN A 454 -1.83 -20.81 2.68
C ASN A 454 -0.62 -19.85 2.66
N GLY A 455 -0.63 -18.80 3.50
CA GLY A 455 0.42 -17.79 3.57
C GLY A 455 0.55 -16.91 2.32
N CYS A 456 -0.52 -16.79 1.52
CA CYS A 456 -0.54 -15.95 0.31
C CYS A 456 -1.76 -15.01 0.33
N TYR A 457 -1.55 -13.77 -0.12
CA TYR A 457 -2.63 -12.83 -0.43
C TYR A 457 -3.41 -13.30 -1.65
N MET A 458 -4.71 -13.49 -1.51
CA MET A 458 -5.57 -13.77 -2.65
C MET A 458 -5.98 -12.46 -3.34
N PRO A 459 -6.01 -12.43 -4.69
CA PRO A 459 -6.37 -11.20 -5.41
C PRO A 459 -7.79 -10.72 -5.08
N PRO A 460 -7.98 -9.45 -4.69
CA PRO A 460 -9.30 -8.90 -4.48
C PRO A 460 -10.08 -8.83 -5.81
N GLU A 461 -11.39 -9.09 -5.74
CA GLU A 461 -12.28 -9.09 -6.91
C GLU A 461 -13.14 -7.84 -7.01
N ALA A 462 -13.45 -7.20 -5.88
CA ALA A 462 -14.31 -6.01 -5.84
C ALA A 462 -13.66 -4.79 -6.51
N PRO A 463 -14.44 -3.93 -7.18
CA PRO A 463 -13.93 -2.71 -7.77
C PRO A 463 -13.38 -1.73 -6.73
N GLY A 464 -12.28 -1.05 -7.04
CA GLY A 464 -11.63 -0.07 -6.16
C GLY A 464 -10.26 -0.49 -5.69
N TYR A 465 -9.80 0.14 -4.61
CA TYR A 465 -8.48 -0.08 -4.03
C TYR A 465 -8.56 -0.81 -2.67
N SER A 466 -9.67 -1.50 -2.39
CA SER A 466 -9.98 -2.28 -1.18
C SER A 466 -9.92 -1.47 0.13
N ILE A 467 -10.06 -0.14 0.07
CA ILE A 467 -9.78 0.76 1.18
C ILE A 467 -11.04 1.43 1.77
N THR A 468 -12.22 1.04 1.30
CA THR A 468 -13.48 1.59 1.80
C THR A 468 -13.74 1.07 3.21
N MET A 469 -13.61 1.94 4.21
CA MET A 469 -13.95 1.62 5.60
C MET A 469 -15.46 1.48 5.78
N ARG A 470 -15.85 0.60 6.69
CA ARG A 470 -17.26 0.45 7.12
C ARG A 470 -17.76 1.75 7.76
N PRO A 471 -18.99 2.18 7.46
CA PRO A 471 -19.56 3.40 8.05
C PRO A 471 -19.54 3.40 9.58
N GLU A 472 -19.76 2.23 10.21
CA GLU A 472 -19.71 2.06 11.65
C GLU A 472 -18.31 2.35 12.20
N SER A 473 -17.28 1.86 11.53
CA SER A 473 -15.88 2.10 11.91
C SER A 473 -15.50 3.57 11.76
N LEU A 474 -15.95 4.23 10.67
CA LEU A 474 -15.75 5.67 10.48
C LEU A 474 -16.45 6.54 11.55
N GLY A 475 -17.50 6.03 12.19
CA GLY A 475 -18.18 6.70 13.30
C GLY A 475 -17.54 6.38 14.64
N ASP A 476 -17.34 5.10 14.94
CA ASP A 476 -16.89 4.63 16.24
C ASP A 476 -15.45 5.05 16.57
N TYR A 477 -14.57 5.11 15.57
CA TYR A 477 -13.14 5.40 15.72
C TYR A 477 -12.74 6.82 15.30
N ALA A 478 -13.73 7.70 14.97
CA ALA A 478 -13.46 9.12 14.73
C ALA A 478 -12.85 9.76 15.98
N TYR A 479 -11.70 10.42 15.85
CA TYR A 479 -11.03 11.02 16.99
C TYR A 479 -11.29 12.54 17.03
N PRO A 480 -11.63 13.11 18.24
CA PRO A 480 -11.82 12.43 19.53
C PRO A 480 -13.29 12.06 19.83
N GLU A 481 -14.24 12.36 18.93
CA GLU A 481 -15.68 12.30 19.20
C GLU A 481 -16.30 10.90 19.06
N GLY A 482 -15.57 9.94 18.49
CA GLY A 482 -16.03 8.58 18.25
C GLY A 482 -16.32 7.82 19.56
N ARG A 483 -17.31 6.92 19.51
CA ARG A 483 -17.78 6.16 20.68
C ARG A 483 -16.65 5.51 21.46
N ILE A 484 -15.69 4.88 20.80
CA ILE A 484 -14.56 4.17 21.44
C ILE A 484 -13.71 5.14 22.27
N TRP A 485 -13.42 6.32 21.74
CA TRP A 485 -12.59 7.33 22.43
C TRP A 485 -13.32 7.97 23.60
N GLN A 486 -14.63 8.20 23.49
CA GLN A 486 -15.46 8.70 24.58
C GLN A 486 -15.54 7.70 25.73
N GLU A 487 -15.77 6.41 25.44
CA GLU A 487 -15.76 5.33 26.44
C GLU A 487 -14.41 5.21 27.16
N MET A 488 -13.30 5.37 26.45
CA MET A 488 -11.95 5.35 27.03
C MET A 488 -11.70 6.54 27.95
N GLU A 489 -12.16 7.72 27.58
CA GLU A 489 -12.01 8.93 28.41
C GLU A 489 -12.85 8.83 29.68
N ASP A 490 -14.11 8.38 29.59
CA ASP A 490 -14.97 8.16 30.73
C ASP A 490 -14.36 7.15 31.71
N ASN A 491 -13.79 6.05 31.21
CA ASN A 491 -13.12 5.04 32.04
C ASN A 491 -11.88 5.61 32.75
N ARG A 492 -11.10 6.46 32.09
CA ARG A 492 -9.94 7.14 32.71
C ARG A 492 -10.38 8.07 33.83
N GLN A 493 -11.47 8.83 33.66
CA GLN A 493 -11.99 9.74 34.66
C GLN A 493 -12.54 8.98 35.88
N VAL A 494 -13.23 7.86 35.67
CA VAL A 494 -13.70 6.98 36.75
C VAL A 494 -12.53 6.38 37.54
N GLY A 495 -11.50 5.88 36.85
CA GLY A 495 -10.27 5.35 37.45
C GLY A 495 -9.51 6.39 38.30
N ALA A 496 -9.36 7.60 37.76
CA ALA A 496 -8.71 8.72 38.47
C ALA A 496 -9.55 9.18 39.72
N GLY A 497 -10.88 9.11 39.62
CA GLY A 497 -11.78 9.43 40.74
C GLY A 497 -11.73 8.42 41.89
N LEU A 498 -11.43 7.14 41.59
CA LEU A 498 -11.26 6.07 42.58
C LEU A 498 -9.88 6.19 43.30
N SER A 499 -8.80 6.48 42.56
CA SER A 499 -7.46 6.63 43.13
C SER A 499 -7.34 7.82 44.10
N ASN A 500 -8.16 8.87 43.90
CA ASN A 500 -8.21 10.02 44.83
C ASN A 500 -9.06 9.79 46.08
N LYS A 501 -9.83 8.71 46.16
CA LYS A 501 -10.62 8.39 47.37
C LYS A 501 -9.87 7.53 48.39
N ASP A 502 -8.83 6.80 47.97
CA ASP A 502 -8.05 5.95 48.88
C ASP A 502 -6.81 6.65 49.48
N GLY A 503 -6.62 7.94 49.20
CA GLY A 503 -5.51 8.76 49.69
C GLY A 503 -5.76 9.56 50.96
N ARG A 504 -6.74 9.15 51.82
CA ARG A 504 -6.94 9.73 53.15
C ARG A 504 -7.01 8.62 54.19
N VAL A 505 -5.90 8.26 54.74
CA VAL A 505 -5.69 7.94 56.15
C VAL A 505 -4.32 8.44 56.57
#